data_e7200203b4e6d95c16866c0122aec50e
#
_entry.id   e7200203b4e6d95c16866c0122aec50e
#
_cell.length_a   1.000
_cell.length_b   1.000
_cell.length_c   1.000
_cell.angle_alpha   90.00
_cell.angle_beta   90.00
_cell.angle_gamma   90.00
#
_symmetry.space_group_name_H-M   'P 1'
#
loop_
_entity.id
_entity.type
_entity.pdbx_description
1 polymer ?
#
loop_
_entity_poly.entity_id
_entity_poly.type
_entity_poly.pdbx_seq_one_letter_code
_entity_poly.pdbx_strand_id
1 'polypeptide(L)'
;LRTDGRSSLGADNNLGNAAVFYLLGQGAAHGPVRLLLTVAEEVGLQGARRVDPDWLAGGRYLINTDGFRLGQAVVSSAGGRRETFRKQLHTVPRNKPMAFELTLGGSLGGHSGYDINKGRANCNKLLTLLLGELRDELDYELAWFQGGHAPNAIPLEARAVIAADRL
;
A
#
# COMPACT_ATOMS: atom_id res chain seq x y z
N LEU A 1 -23.59 8.00 9.47
CA LEU A 1 -22.49 8.96 9.40
C LEU A 1 -21.78 8.81 8.05
N ARG A 2 -21.45 9.93 7.42
CA ARG A 2 -20.64 10.00 6.19
C ARG A 2 -19.91 11.33 6.14
N THR A 3 -18.84 11.41 5.37
CA THR A 3 -18.16 12.68 5.08
C THR A 3 -18.92 13.46 4.01
N ASP A 4 -18.52 14.70 3.82
CA ASP A 4 -18.95 15.55 2.70
C ASP A 4 -18.09 15.33 1.43
N GLY A 5 -17.19 14.35 1.47
CA GLY A 5 -16.30 13.97 0.36
C GLY A 5 -14.98 14.73 0.30
N ARG A 6 -14.75 15.70 1.18
CA ARG A 6 -13.48 16.46 1.22
C ARG A 6 -12.33 15.71 1.93
N SER A 7 -12.69 14.80 2.84
CA SER A 7 -11.73 13.98 3.56
C SER A 7 -12.31 12.61 3.88
N SER A 8 -11.47 11.67 4.30
CA SER A 8 -11.92 10.39 4.86
C SER A 8 -12.71 10.63 6.16
N LEU A 9 -13.57 9.65 6.54
CA LEU A 9 -14.32 9.71 7.79
C LEU A 9 -13.42 9.69 9.03
N GLY A 10 -12.22 9.12 8.92
CA GLY A 10 -11.30 8.96 10.03
C GLY A 10 -11.75 7.94 11.08
N ALA A 11 -12.70 7.05 10.72
CA ALA A 11 -13.18 6.01 11.63
C ALA A 11 -12.10 4.95 11.93
N ASP A 12 -11.19 4.78 11.04
CA ASP A 12 -9.99 3.99 11.17
C ASP A 12 -8.83 4.89 11.69
N ASN A 13 -8.38 4.76 12.95
CA ASN A 13 -9.02 3.92 13.98
C ASN A 13 -9.59 4.79 15.13
N ASN A 14 -10.18 5.94 14.83
CA ASN A 14 -10.80 6.79 15.85
C ASN A 14 -11.99 6.12 16.55
N LEU A 15 -12.63 5.15 15.89
CA LEU A 15 -13.70 4.38 16.52
C LEU A 15 -13.16 3.52 17.66
N GLY A 16 -12.02 2.86 17.48
CA GLY A 16 -11.33 2.11 18.52
C GLY A 16 -10.89 3.01 19.66
N ASN A 17 -10.34 4.18 19.35
CA ASN A 17 -9.98 5.17 20.37
C ASN A 17 -11.20 5.62 21.20
N ALA A 18 -12.32 5.93 20.55
CA ALA A 18 -13.56 6.31 21.22
C ALA A 18 -14.10 5.18 22.12
N ALA A 19 -14.03 3.93 21.67
CA ALA A 19 -14.45 2.78 22.48
C ALA A 19 -13.62 2.62 23.76
N VAL A 20 -12.29 2.82 23.68
CA VAL A 20 -11.42 2.78 24.85
C VAL A 20 -11.77 3.90 25.84
N PHE A 21 -11.92 5.14 25.36
CA PHE A 21 -12.31 6.25 26.23
C PHE A 21 -13.70 6.04 26.87
N TYR A 22 -14.66 5.50 26.11
CA TYR A 22 -15.97 5.18 26.63
C TYR A 22 -15.89 4.14 27.76
N LEU A 23 -15.17 3.04 27.55
CA LEU A 23 -15.02 1.98 28.56
C LEU A 23 -14.36 2.48 29.83
N LEU A 24 -13.30 3.28 29.73
CA LEU A 24 -12.64 3.89 30.88
C LEU A 24 -13.55 4.87 31.63
N GLY A 25 -14.40 5.60 30.89
CA GLY A 25 -15.37 6.56 31.46
C GLY A 25 -16.55 5.90 32.19
N GLN A 26 -16.83 4.61 31.95
CA GLN A 26 -17.94 3.90 32.62
C GLN A 26 -17.68 3.50 34.08
N GLY A 27 -16.49 3.73 34.60
CA GLY A 27 -16.12 3.33 35.95
C GLY A 27 -16.06 1.80 36.17
N ALA A 28 -15.97 1.02 35.12
CA ALA A 28 -15.77 -0.42 35.21
C ALA A 28 -14.47 -0.71 35.97
N ALA A 29 -14.48 -1.77 36.80
CA ALA A 29 -13.27 -2.18 37.50
C ALA A 29 -12.21 -2.65 36.50
N HIS A 30 -11.06 -2.03 36.51
CA HIS A 30 -9.92 -2.38 35.69
C HIS A 30 -8.60 -2.20 36.45
N GLY A 31 -7.57 -2.92 36.02
CA GLY A 31 -6.20 -2.71 36.49
C GLY A 31 -5.60 -1.42 35.92
N PRO A 32 -4.31 -1.13 36.20
CA PRO A 32 -3.62 -0.02 35.58
C PRO A 32 -3.67 -0.10 34.05
N VAL A 33 -4.06 1.00 33.41
CA VAL A 33 -4.16 1.12 31.96
C VAL A 33 -3.24 2.23 31.49
N ARG A 34 -2.48 1.95 30.45
CA ARG A 34 -1.71 2.97 29.70
C ARG A 34 -2.29 3.05 28.31
N LEU A 35 -2.80 4.20 27.93
CA LEU A 35 -3.30 4.47 26.59
C LEU A 35 -2.20 5.10 25.75
N LEU A 36 -1.89 4.47 24.63
CA LEU A 36 -0.89 4.95 23.68
C LEU A 36 -1.58 5.27 22.35
N LEU A 37 -1.57 6.54 21.99
CA LEU A 37 -2.11 7.03 20.72
C LEU A 37 -0.94 7.40 19.81
N THR A 38 -0.84 6.74 18.66
CA THR A 38 0.22 6.99 17.69
C THR A 38 -0.31 7.75 16.48
N VAL A 39 0.58 8.45 15.78
CA VAL A 39 0.25 9.26 14.59
C VAL A 39 0.85 8.65 13.34
N ALA A 40 0.31 9.04 12.17
CA ALA A 40 0.85 8.70 10.87
C ALA A 40 0.96 7.18 10.63
N GLU A 41 -0.10 6.43 10.98
CA GLU A 41 -0.21 5.00 10.75
C GLU A 41 -0.17 4.70 9.23
N GLU A 42 -1.03 5.33 8.45
CA GLU A 42 -1.25 5.15 7.01
C GLU A 42 -0.01 5.44 6.13
N VAL A 43 0.92 6.21 6.66
CA VAL A 43 2.16 6.56 5.96
C VAL A 43 3.38 5.80 6.49
N GLY A 44 3.15 4.60 7.00
CA GLY A 44 4.17 3.64 7.37
C GLY A 44 4.45 3.54 8.87
N LEU A 45 3.43 3.67 9.71
CA LEU A 45 3.50 3.45 11.18
C LEU A 45 4.52 4.37 11.86
N GLN A 46 4.64 5.61 11.41
CA GLN A 46 5.74 6.49 11.84
C GLN A 46 5.74 6.74 13.35
N GLY A 47 4.57 6.98 13.94
CA GLY A 47 4.43 7.15 15.38
C GLY A 47 4.76 5.87 16.14
N ALA A 48 4.20 4.74 15.72
CA ALA A 48 4.42 3.45 16.38
C ALA A 48 5.91 3.02 16.36
N ARG A 49 6.65 3.33 15.27
CA ARG A 49 8.09 3.03 15.16
C ARG A 49 8.97 3.88 16.08
N ARG A 50 8.44 4.96 16.62
CA ARG A 50 9.16 5.90 17.50
C ARG A 50 8.69 5.84 18.95
N VAL A 51 7.84 4.87 19.28
CA VAL A 51 7.44 4.63 20.67
C VAL A 51 8.66 4.26 21.48
N ASP A 52 8.85 4.93 22.59
CA ASP A 52 9.90 4.60 23.54
C ASP A 52 9.56 3.24 24.18
N PRO A 53 10.46 2.25 24.14
CA PRO A 53 10.25 0.96 24.79
C PRO A 53 9.89 1.06 26.26
N ASP A 54 10.38 2.06 26.97
CA ASP A 54 10.08 2.30 28.38
C ASP A 54 8.59 2.60 28.62
N TRP A 55 7.89 3.12 27.62
CA TRP A 55 6.45 3.31 27.69
C TRP A 55 5.67 2.01 27.65
N LEU A 56 6.27 0.92 27.21
CA LEU A 56 5.67 -0.42 27.19
C LEU A 56 6.08 -1.26 28.41
N ALA A 57 7.09 -0.79 29.16
CA ALA A 57 7.61 -1.52 30.32
C ALA A 57 6.53 -1.70 31.40
N GLY A 58 6.51 -2.91 31.99
CA GLY A 58 5.55 -3.28 33.02
C GLY A 58 4.16 -3.64 32.49
N GLY A 59 3.89 -3.49 31.18
CA GLY A 59 2.66 -3.96 30.56
C GLY A 59 2.61 -5.48 30.49
N ARG A 60 1.51 -6.07 30.97
CA ARG A 60 1.27 -7.52 30.86
C ARG A 60 0.61 -7.89 29.54
N TYR A 61 -0.20 -7.01 29.01
CA TYR A 61 -0.93 -7.18 27.77
C TYR A 61 -0.83 -5.91 26.93
N LEU A 62 -0.74 -6.07 25.63
CA LEU A 62 -0.88 -5.03 24.63
C LEU A 62 -2.14 -5.34 23.82
N ILE A 63 -3.11 -4.42 23.83
CA ILE A 63 -4.35 -4.54 23.06
C ILE A 63 -4.34 -3.46 21.99
N ASN A 64 -4.34 -3.88 20.73
CA ASN A 64 -4.53 -3.00 19.58
C ASN A 64 -5.99 -3.06 19.15
N THR A 65 -6.65 -1.90 19.08
CA THR A 65 -8.05 -1.78 18.68
C THR A 65 -8.24 -1.60 17.17
N ASP A 66 -7.15 -1.50 16.43
CA ASP A 66 -7.16 -1.46 14.98
C ASP A 66 -7.28 -2.87 14.41
N GLY A 67 -8.38 -3.17 13.72
CA GLY A 67 -8.65 -4.50 13.24
C GLY A 67 -9.67 -4.54 12.11
N PHE A 68 -9.60 -5.57 11.27
CA PHE A 68 -10.41 -5.71 10.05
C PHE A 68 -11.76 -6.39 10.24
N ARG A 69 -11.96 -7.10 11.35
CA ARG A 69 -13.16 -7.94 11.56
C ARG A 69 -13.71 -7.81 12.96
N LEU A 70 -14.96 -7.39 13.04
CA LEU A 70 -15.67 -7.35 14.30
C LEU A 70 -15.76 -8.75 14.92
N GLY A 71 -15.56 -8.83 16.24
CA GLY A 71 -15.67 -10.08 17.00
C GLY A 71 -14.47 -11.03 16.85
N GLN A 72 -13.38 -10.58 16.22
CA GLN A 72 -12.15 -11.36 16.10
C GLN A 72 -10.98 -10.66 16.80
N ALA A 73 -10.22 -11.42 17.58
CA ALA A 73 -8.93 -11.00 18.10
C ALA A 73 -7.82 -11.68 17.29
N VAL A 74 -6.93 -10.87 16.70
CA VAL A 74 -5.78 -11.36 15.96
C VAL A 74 -4.59 -11.39 16.90
N VAL A 75 -3.98 -12.55 17.05
CA VAL A 75 -2.87 -12.78 18.00
C VAL A 75 -1.49 -12.84 17.33
N SER A 76 -1.45 -12.78 16.00
CA SER A 76 -0.22 -12.77 15.21
C SER A 76 -0.44 -12.12 13.85
N SER A 77 0.63 -11.69 13.23
CA SER A 77 0.62 -11.17 11.85
C SER A 77 1.82 -11.69 11.08
N ALA A 78 1.70 -11.73 9.75
CA ALA A 78 2.85 -11.94 8.89
C ALA A 78 3.78 -10.73 8.94
N GLY A 79 5.07 -10.98 8.87
CA GLY A 79 6.06 -9.93 8.66
C GLY A 79 6.06 -9.46 7.20
N GLY A 80 6.60 -8.27 6.98
CA GLY A 80 6.79 -7.73 5.64
C GLY A 80 8.15 -7.07 5.48
N ARG A 81 8.68 -7.11 4.27
CA ARG A 81 9.89 -6.38 3.88
C ARG A 81 9.59 -5.53 2.67
N ARG A 82 9.94 -4.25 2.74
CA ARG A 82 9.87 -3.33 1.62
C ARG A 82 11.26 -3.03 1.12
N GLU A 83 11.47 -3.20 -0.18
CA GLU A 83 12.71 -2.87 -0.85
C GLU A 83 12.45 -1.82 -1.92
N THR A 84 13.38 -0.88 -2.05
CA THR A 84 13.35 0.14 -3.10
C THR A 84 14.60 -0.01 -3.94
N PHE A 85 14.42 -0.27 -5.22
CA PHE A 85 15.49 -0.34 -6.19
C PHE A 85 15.54 0.98 -6.96
N ARG A 86 16.75 1.55 -7.05
CA ARG A 86 17.01 2.77 -7.83
C ARG A 86 18.17 2.51 -8.75
N LYS A 87 18.03 2.90 -10.01
CA LYS A 87 19.09 2.84 -11.01
C LYS A 87 19.14 4.15 -11.77
N GLN A 88 20.33 4.73 -11.88
CA GLN A 88 20.56 5.85 -12.80
C GLN A 88 20.48 5.32 -14.23
N LEU A 89 19.58 5.88 -15.00
CA LEU A 89 19.46 5.57 -16.44
C LEU A 89 20.16 6.64 -17.27
N HIS A 90 20.88 6.20 -18.27
CA HIS A 90 21.42 7.10 -19.31
C HIS A 90 20.44 7.11 -20.47
N THR A 91 19.82 8.26 -20.69
CA THR A 91 18.92 8.47 -21.82
C THR A 91 19.72 8.88 -23.05
N VAL A 92 19.30 8.39 -24.20
CA VAL A 92 19.85 8.75 -25.50
C VAL A 92 18.75 9.37 -26.36
N PRO A 93 19.10 10.18 -27.38
CA PRO A 93 18.12 10.67 -28.35
C PRO A 93 17.39 9.50 -29.03
N ARG A 94 16.10 9.69 -29.26
CA ARG A 94 15.27 8.73 -29.97
C ARG A 94 15.74 8.57 -31.42
N ASN A 95 15.95 7.34 -31.87
CA ASN A 95 16.31 7.01 -33.24
C ASN A 95 15.12 6.51 -34.08
N LYS A 96 14.06 6.04 -33.44
CA LYS A 96 12.86 5.50 -34.10
C LYS A 96 11.85 6.61 -34.42
N PRO A 97 11.21 6.61 -35.62
CA PRO A 97 10.38 7.71 -36.09
C PRO A 97 9.04 7.84 -35.37
N MET A 98 8.43 6.74 -34.98
CA MET A 98 7.09 6.73 -34.38
C MET A 98 7.12 6.43 -32.91
N ALA A 99 6.20 7.02 -32.15
CA ALA A 99 6.01 6.73 -30.74
C ALA A 99 4.61 6.16 -30.51
N PHE A 100 4.54 5.13 -29.69
CA PHE A 100 3.31 4.43 -29.34
C PHE A 100 3.15 4.39 -27.83
N GLU A 101 1.97 4.72 -27.35
CA GLU A 101 1.60 4.52 -25.95
C GLU A 101 0.89 3.17 -25.79
N LEU A 102 1.41 2.36 -24.92
CA LEU A 102 0.84 1.10 -24.50
C LEU A 102 0.20 1.29 -23.12
N THR A 103 -1.08 0.98 -23.00
CA THR A 103 -1.82 1.06 -21.74
C THR A 103 -2.39 -0.30 -21.41
N LEU A 104 -2.07 -0.79 -20.24
CA LEU A 104 -2.65 -1.99 -19.66
C LEU A 104 -3.47 -1.59 -18.43
N GLY A 105 -4.75 -1.91 -18.43
CA GLY A 105 -5.67 -1.54 -17.36
C GLY A 105 -6.83 -2.50 -17.22
N GLY A 106 -7.80 -2.14 -16.38
CA GLY A 106 -8.99 -2.95 -16.15
C GLY A 106 -8.79 -4.08 -15.12
N SER A 107 -7.63 -4.13 -14.45
CA SER A 107 -7.40 -5.02 -13.31
C SER A 107 -8.21 -4.57 -12.10
N LEU A 108 -8.59 -5.51 -11.25
CA LEU A 108 -9.32 -5.23 -10.01
C LEU A 108 -8.47 -4.47 -8.97
N GLY A 109 -7.14 -4.52 -9.08
CA GLY A 109 -6.27 -3.95 -8.05
C GLY A 109 -6.47 -4.60 -6.68
N GLY A 110 -6.20 -3.88 -5.61
CA GLY A 110 -6.45 -4.30 -4.24
C GLY A 110 -5.26 -4.14 -3.31
N HIS A 111 -5.45 -4.52 -2.05
CA HIS A 111 -4.41 -4.44 -1.03
C HIS A 111 -3.36 -5.54 -1.22
N SER A 112 -2.07 -5.16 -1.29
CA SER A 112 -0.96 -6.08 -1.58
C SER A 112 -0.77 -7.19 -0.53
N GLY A 113 -1.22 -6.99 0.69
CA GLY A 113 -1.22 -8.02 1.73
C GLY A 113 -2.51 -8.84 1.76
N TYR A 114 -3.66 -8.18 1.75
CA TYR A 114 -4.97 -8.82 1.94
C TYR A 114 -5.51 -9.51 0.68
N ASP A 115 -5.20 -8.95 -0.50
CA ASP A 115 -5.72 -9.43 -1.77
C ASP A 115 -4.69 -10.19 -2.63
N ILE A 116 -3.46 -10.32 -2.14
CA ILE A 116 -2.34 -10.89 -2.93
C ILE A 116 -2.59 -12.34 -3.37
N ASN A 117 -3.31 -13.11 -2.56
CA ASN A 117 -3.63 -14.51 -2.83
C ASN A 117 -4.91 -14.71 -3.66
N LYS A 118 -5.57 -13.62 -4.08
CA LYS A 118 -6.83 -13.69 -4.84
C LYS A 118 -6.64 -13.74 -6.36
N GLY A 119 -5.41 -13.96 -6.84
CA GLY A 119 -5.10 -14.06 -8.27
C GLY A 119 -5.31 -12.77 -9.05
N ARG A 120 -5.26 -11.61 -8.38
CA ARG A 120 -5.42 -10.31 -9.05
C ARG A 120 -4.19 -9.95 -9.87
N ALA A 121 -4.42 -9.47 -11.07
CA ALA A 121 -3.37 -9.09 -11.99
C ALA A 121 -2.60 -7.84 -11.49
N ASN A 122 -1.29 -7.91 -11.58
CA ASN A 122 -0.39 -6.79 -11.38
C ASN A 122 0.00 -6.22 -12.76
N CYS A 123 -0.59 -5.08 -13.14
CA CYS A 123 -0.39 -4.50 -14.46
C CYS A 123 1.06 -4.10 -14.74
N ASN A 124 1.84 -3.69 -13.74
CA ASN A 124 3.27 -3.43 -13.93
C ASN A 124 4.00 -4.70 -14.40
N LYS A 125 3.75 -5.82 -13.72
CA LYS A 125 4.37 -7.10 -14.08
C LYS A 125 3.94 -7.57 -15.47
N LEU A 126 2.64 -7.49 -15.77
CA LEU A 126 2.12 -7.94 -17.06
C LEU A 126 2.63 -7.09 -18.22
N LEU A 127 2.63 -5.75 -18.08
CA LEU A 127 3.14 -4.87 -19.14
C LEU A 127 4.65 -5.06 -19.34
N THR A 128 5.41 -5.30 -18.26
CA THR A 128 6.86 -5.59 -18.37
C THR A 128 7.12 -6.91 -19.10
N LEU A 129 6.31 -7.96 -18.84
CA LEU A 129 6.41 -9.23 -19.54
C LEU A 129 6.06 -9.07 -21.03
N LEU A 130 4.97 -8.37 -21.33
CA LEU A 130 4.55 -8.06 -22.70
C LEU A 130 5.66 -7.30 -23.46
N LEU A 131 6.25 -6.29 -22.85
CA LEU A 131 7.36 -5.57 -23.44
C LEU A 131 8.59 -6.48 -23.67
N GLY A 132 8.84 -7.43 -22.76
CA GLY A 132 9.89 -8.43 -22.93
C GLY A 132 9.67 -9.32 -24.17
N GLU A 133 8.46 -9.88 -24.31
CA GLU A 133 8.08 -10.71 -25.45
C GLU A 133 8.06 -9.92 -26.77
N LEU A 134 7.55 -8.68 -26.72
CA LEU A 134 7.51 -7.80 -27.89
C LEU A 134 8.90 -7.52 -28.46
N ARG A 135 9.95 -7.54 -27.64
CA ARG A 135 11.33 -7.30 -28.08
C ARG A 135 11.86 -8.36 -29.04
N ASP A 136 11.33 -9.56 -28.99
CA ASP A 136 11.71 -10.65 -29.89
C ASP A 136 11.10 -10.47 -31.30
N GLU A 137 10.00 -9.71 -31.40
CA GLU A 137 9.26 -9.48 -32.65
C GLU A 137 9.44 -8.06 -33.20
N LEU A 138 9.75 -7.09 -32.34
CA LEU A 138 9.82 -5.69 -32.70
C LEU A 138 11.07 -5.02 -32.10
N ASP A 139 11.86 -4.42 -32.95
CA ASP A 139 12.96 -3.53 -32.52
C ASP A 139 12.39 -2.18 -32.06
N TYR A 140 12.36 -1.98 -30.75
CA TYR A 140 11.83 -0.76 -30.15
C TYR A 140 12.76 -0.17 -29.08
N GLU A 141 12.61 1.13 -28.84
CA GLU A 141 13.24 1.88 -27.77
C GLU A 141 12.19 2.18 -26.68
N LEU A 142 12.45 1.83 -25.43
CA LEU A 142 11.57 2.19 -24.31
C LEU A 142 11.88 3.64 -23.89
N ALA A 143 10.93 4.53 -24.08
CA ALA A 143 11.05 5.93 -23.70
C ALA A 143 10.55 6.22 -22.28
N TRP A 144 9.51 5.53 -21.84
CA TRP A 144 8.88 5.80 -20.55
C TRP A 144 8.07 4.61 -20.06
N PHE A 145 8.00 4.46 -18.74
CA PHE A 145 7.17 3.43 -18.07
C PHE A 145 6.68 3.97 -16.74
N GLN A 146 5.40 3.80 -16.46
CA GLN A 146 4.81 4.13 -15.18
C GLN A 146 3.65 3.19 -14.84
N GLY A 147 3.48 2.90 -13.55
CA GLY A 147 2.33 2.20 -13.02
C GLY A 147 2.40 2.04 -11.51
N GLY A 148 1.22 1.79 -10.91
CA GLY A 148 1.04 1.71 -9.48
C GLY A 148 0.96 3.09 -8.80
N HIS A 149 0.06 3.22 -7.83
CA HIS A 149 -0.20 4.48 -7.12
C HIS A 149 0.28 4.46 -5.68
N ALA A 150 0.31 3.29 -5.06
CA ALA A 150 0.68 3.12 -3.66
C ALA A 150 1.47 1.83 -3.42
N PRO A 151 2.42 1.86 -2.48
CA PRO A 151 3.30 0.70 -2.23
C PRO A 151 2.56 -0.50 -1.59
N ASN A 152 1.37 -0.28 -1.03
CA ASN A 152 0.51 -1.32 -0.47
C ASN A 152 -0.68 -1.69 -1.38
N ALA A 153 -0.67 -1.24 -2.64
CA ALA A 153 -1.71 -1.56 -3.62
C ALA A 153 -1.15 -2.41 -4.77
N ILE A 154 -1.95 -3.38 -5.23
CA ILE A 154 -1.68 -4.12 -6.46
C ILE A 154 -1.95 -3.18 -7.63
N PRO A 155 -0.97 -2.92 -8.53
CA PRO A 155 -1.14 -2.02 -9.67
C PRO A 155 -2.30 -2.43 -10.57
N LEU A 156 -3.32 -1.59 -10.67
CA LEU A 156 -4.51 -1.84 -11.49
C LEU A 156 -4.37 -1.34 -12.93
N GLU A 157 -3.37 -0.50 -13.18
CA GLU A 157 -3.00 -0.02 -14.51
C GLU A 157 -1.48 0.19 -14.61
N ALA A 158 -0.97 0.12 -15.82
CA ALA A 158 0.39 0.48 -16.17
C ALA A 158 0.42 1.03 -17.60
N ARG A 159 1.36 1.92 -17.87
CA ARG A 159 1.56 2.57 -19.16
C ARG A 159 3.03 2.57 -19.54
N ALA A 160 3.29 2.45 -20.83
CA ALA A 160 4.62 2.59 -21.39
C ALA A 160 4.56 3.37 -22.69
N VAL A 161 5.61 4.10 -22.98
CA VAL A 161 5.83 4.71 -24.30
C VAL A 161 7.03 4.04 -24.94
N ILE A 162 6.84 3.48 -26.11
CA ILE A 162 7.91 2.92 -26.94
C ILE A 162 8.05 3.71 -28.22
N ALA A 163 9.25 3.73 -28.78
CA ALA A 163 9.49 4.23 -30.12
C ALA A 163 9.90 3.06 -31.05
N ALA A 164 9.32 3.00 -32.25
CA ALA A 164 9.56 1.94 -33.21
C ALA A 164 9.42 2.47 -34.65
N ASP A 165 9.84 1.64 -35.62
CA ASP A 165 9.68 1.98 -37.04
C ASP A 165 8.23 1.73 -37.50
N ARG A 166 7.54 0.77 -36.87
CA ARG A 166 6.14 0.37 -37.09
C ARG A 166 5.62 -0.40 -35.87
N LEU A 167 4.32 -0.58 -35.79
CA LEU A 167 3.66 -1.59 -34.94
C LEU A 167 3.18 -2.72 -35.81
#